data_bab05dbe29ea7deb8dad9f66eb0373e9
#
_entry.id   bab05dbe29ea7deb8dad9f66eb0373e9
#
_cell.length_a   1.000
_cell.length_b   1.000
_cell.length_c   1.000
_cell.angle_alpha   90.00
_cell.angle_beta   90.00
_cell.angle_gamma   90.00
#
_symmetry.space_group_name_H-M   'P 1'
#
loop_
_entity.id
_entity.type
_entity.pdbx_description
1 polymer ?
#
loop_
_entity_poly.entity_id
_entity_poly.type
_entity_poly.pdbx_seq_one_letter_code
_entity_poly.pdbx_strand_id
1 'polypeptide(L)'
;MKQVTLYTDGGCIKNPGPGGYGIVLIYGTHRRELSGGFRKTTNNRMEIYAAIKGLEAIREPCRVTLYSDSQYLVNAIQKGWAKRWQANGWRRSKREKALNPDLWERLLSLCEVHKVRFEWVRGHAGQMENERCDRLAGEAARGSGLAVDQGYERESPYRL
;
A
#
# COMPACT_ATOMS: atom_id res chain seq x y z
N MET A 1 17.18 17.38 0.57
CA MET A 1 16.62 16.03 0.55
C MET A 1 16.59 15.51 -0.88
N LYS A 2 16.97 14.27 -1.05
CA LYS A 2 16.85 13.58 -2.33
C LYS A 2 15.38 13.40 -2.70
N GLN A 3 15.10 13.42 -3.99
CA GLN A 3 13.76 13.24 -4.52
C GLN A 3 13.62 11.84 -5.12
N VAL A 4 12.61 11.13 -4.68
CA VAL A 4 12.31 9.76 -5.11
C VAL A 4 10.88 9.70 -5.63
N THR A 5 10.67 8.96 -6.70
CA THR A 5 9.33 8.68 -7.21
C THR A 5 8.99 7.21 -6.96
N LEU A 6 7.81 6.97 -6.42
CA LEU A 6 7.26 5.63 -6.23
C LEU A 6 5.98 5.49 -7.04
N TYR A 7 5.87 4.37 -7.74
CA TYR A 7 4.60 3.88 -8.27
C TYR A 7 4.25 2.61 -7.50
N THR A 8 3.03 2.50 -7.02
CA THR A 8 2.60 1.37 -6.20
C THR A 8 1.25 0.85 -6.68
N ASP A 9 1.05 -0.45 -6.56
CA ASP A 9 -0.24 -1.08 -6.84
C ASP A 9 -0.38 -2.34 -6.00
N GLY A 10 -1.62 -2.71 -5.73
CA GLY A 10 -1.92 -3.92 -4.99
C GLY A 10 -3.31 -4.43 -5.30
N GLY A 11 -3.50 -5.73 -5.15
CA GLY A 11 -4.80 -6.32 -5.41
C GLY A 11 -4.82 -7.80 -5.12
N CYS A 12 -6.02 -8.37 -5.21
CA CYS A 12 -6.25 -9.79 -4.99
C CYS A 12 -6.89 -10.42 -6.22
N ILE A 13 -6.63 -11.73 -6.42
CA ILE A 13 -7.30 -12.52 -7.46
C ILE A 13 -8.78 -12.61 -7.15
N LYS A 14 -9.12 -12.87 -5.91
CA LYS A 14 -10.47 -12.74 -5.33
C LYS A 14 -10.34 -11.87 -4.10
N ASN A 15 -11.32 -11.07 -3.78
CA ASN A 15 -11.28 -10.14 -2.65
C ASN A 15 -12.31 -10.56 -1.58
N PRO A 16 -11.90 -11.22 -0.47
CA PRO A 16 -10.54 -11.58 -0.10
C PRO A 16 -10.03 -12.83 -0.82
N GLY A 17 -8.68 -12.95 -0.87
CA GLY A 17 -8.04 -14.09 -1.50
C GLY A 17 -6.54 -13.87 -1.63
N PRO A 18 -5.87 -14.66 -2.47
CA PRO A 18 -4.44 -14.45 -2.74
C PRO A 18 -4.24 -13.05 -3.31
N GLY A 19 -3.33 -12.30 -2.71
CA GLY A 19 -3.06 -10.93 -3.11
C GLY A 19 -1.59 -10.68 -3.34
N GLY A 20 -1.30 -9.57 -4.01
CA GLY A 20 0.05 -9.15 -4.29
C GLY A 20 0.19 -7.64 -4.34
N TYR A 21 1.42 -7.19 -4.26
CA TYR A 21 1.77 -5.78 -4.41
C TYR A 21 2.92 -5.66 -5.40
N GLY A 22 2.95 -4.53 -6.10
CA GLY A 22 4.02 -4.18 -7.02
C GLY A 22 4.44 -2.74 -6.84
N ILE A 23 5.74 -2.49 -6.96
CA ILE A 23 6.34 -1.20 -6.70
C ILE A 23 7.40 -0.94 -7.78
N VAL A 24 7.41 0.29 -8.30
CA VAL A 24 8.53 0.81 -9.09
C VAL A 24 9.08 2.02 -8.35
N LEU A 25 10.37 1.96 -8.01
CA LEU A 25 11.09 3.02 -7.33
C LEU A 25 12.06 3.66 -8.32
N ILE A 26 11.99 4.98 -8.45
CA ILE A 26 12.85 5.73 -9.36
C ILE A 26 13.60 6.81 -8.60
N TYR A 27 14.94 6.80 -8.71
CA TYR A 27 15.80 7.84 -8.20
C TYR A 27 16.81 8.21 -9.28
N GLY A 28 16.64 9.39 -9.87
CA GLY A 28 17.47 9.82 -10.99
C GLY A 28 17.37 8.83 -12.16
N THR A 29 18.49 8.23 -12.54
CA THR A 29 18.54 7.20 -13.59
C THR A 29 18.38 5.78 -13.05
N HIS A 30 18.30 5.62 -11.74
CA HIS A 30 18.14 4.32 -11.09
C HIS A 30 16.67 3.94 -11.01
N ARG A 31 16.36 2.71 -11.39
CA ARG A 31 15.02 2.18 -11.34
C ARG A 31 15.05 0.79 -10.71
N ARG A 32 14.17 0.54 -9.76
CA ARG A 32 14.08 -0.73 -9.05
C ARG A 32 12.63 -1.19 -8.98
N GLU A 33 12.41 -2.48 -9.20
CA GLU A 33 11.10 -3.11 -9.04
C GLU A 33 11.09 -3.99 -7.79
N LEU A 34 9.97 -3.94 -7.06
CA LEU A 34 9.74 -4.75 -5.88
C LEU A 34 8.34 -5.36 -6.00
N SER A 35 8.18 -6.57 -5.50
CA SER A 35 6.88 -7.23 -5.46
C SER A 35 6.86 -8.30 -4.39
N GLY A 36 5.66 -8.72 -4.03
CA GLY A 36 5.45 -9.81 -3.10
C GLY A 36 3.98 -10.15 -3.00
N GLY A 37 3.67 -11.28 -2.37
CA GLY A 37 2.31 -11.74 -2.29
C GLY A 37 1.98 -12.41 -0.97
N PHE A 38 0.68 -12.48 -0.69
CA PHE A 38 0.11 -13.10 0.49
C PHE A 38 -0.95 -14.10 0.08
N ARG A 39 -1.06 -15.19 0.85
CA ARG A 39 -2.01 -16.28 0.53
C ARG A 39 -3.48 -15.87 0.69
N LYS A 40 -3.75 -14.94 1.61
CA LYS A 40 -5.11 -14.44 1.86
C LYS A 40 -5.06 -13.03 2.43
N THR A 41 -5.66 -12.09 1.74
CA THR A 41 -5.66 -10.68 2.10
C THR A 41 -6.80 -9.96 1.37
N THR A 42 -6.78 -8.63 1.35
CA THR A 42 -7.76 -7.82 0.62
C THR A 42 -7.08 -6.85 -0.33
N ASN A 43 -7.84 -6.35 -1.31
CA ASN A 43 -7.36 -5.32 -2.23
C ASN A 43 -6.81 -4.10 -1.46
N ASN A 44 -7.59 -3.58 -0.52
CA ASN A 44 -7.19 -2.39 0.23
C ASN A 44 -5.92 -2.61 1.05
N ARG A 45 -5.78 -3.79 1.68
CA ARG A 45 -4.55 -4.09 2.42
C ARG A 45 -3.34 -4.10 1.49
N MET A 46 -3.48 -4.67 0.29
CA MET A 46 -2.36 -4.74 -0.66
C MET A 46 -1.98 -3.37 -1.19
N GLU A 47 -2.94 -2.47 -1.39
CA GLU A 47 -2.67 -1.09 -1.78
C GLU A 47 -1.88 -0.34 -0.70
N ILE A 48 -2.29 -0.45 0.55
CA ILE A 48 -1.56 0.16 1.67
C ILE A 48 -0.18 -0.46 1.81
N TYR A 49 -0.11 -1.79 1.75
CA TYR A 49 1.13 -2.54 1.92
C TYR A 49 2.17 -2.19 0.84
N ALA A 50 1.72 -1.97 -0.40
CA ALA A 50 2.60 -1.54 -1.48
C ALA A 50 3.26 -0.19 -1.14
N ALA A 51 2.50 0.76 -0.62
CA ALA A 51 3.03 2.05 -0.19
C ALA A 51 4.05 1.87 0.94
N ILE A 52 3.74 1.03 1.93
CA ILE A 52 4.63 0.73 3.05
C ILE A 52 5.95 0.16 2.53
N LYS A 53 5.90 -0.88 1.72
CA LYS A 53 7.10 -1.55 1.24
C LYS A 53 7.94 -0.64 0.34
N GLY A 54 7.31 0.20 -0.44
CA GLY A 54 8.00 1.20 -1.25
C GLY A 54 8.77 2.19 -0.40
N LEU A 55 8.13 2.75 0.62
CA LEU A 55 8.78 3.72 1.53
C LEU A 55 9.86 3.05 2.37
N GLU A 56 9.64 1.81 2.83
CA GLU A 56 10.65 1.07 3.60
C GLU A 56 11.90 0.76 2.79
N ALA A 57 11.81 0.69 1.49
CA ALA A 57 12.95 0.44 0.61
C ALA A 57 13.89 1.66 0.50
N ILE A 58 13.46 2.82 0.93
CA ILE A 58 14.24 4.05 0.90
C ILE A 58 15.02 4.17 2.21
N ARG A 59 16.35 4.20 2.13
CA ARG A 59 17.24 4.06 3.30
C ARG A 59 17.49 5.33 4.07
N GLU A 60 17.19 6.50 3.50
CA GLU A 60 17.40 7.79 4.15
C GLU A 60 16.18 8.68 3.96
N PRO A 61 15.94 9.68 4.81
CA PRO A 61 14.81 10.58 4.63
C PRO A 61 14.86 11.27 3.26
N CYS A 62 13.76 11.19 2.51
CA CYS A 62 13.66 11.73 1.16
C CYS A 62 12.34 12.49 0.97
N ARG A 63 12.29 13.32 -0.07
CA ARG A 63 11.02 13.78 -0.63
C ARG A 63 10.53 12.73 -1.59
N VAL A 64 9.33 12.24 -1.36
CA VAL A 64 8.77 11.15 -2.15
C VAL A 64 7.47 11.61 -2.79
N THR A 65 7.34 11.41 -4.10
CA THR A 65 6.06 11.48 -4.78
C THR A 65 5.60 10.04 -5.02
N LEU A 66 4.47 9.67 -4.43
CA LEU A 66 3.93 8.32 -4.51
C LEU A 66 2.65 8.35 -5.33
N TYR A 67 2.67 7.64 -6.45
CA TYR A 67 1.52 7.49 -7.35
C TYR A 67 0.81 6.18 -7.10
N SER A 68 -0.50 6.24 -6.94
CA SER A 68 -1.35 5.06 -6.75
C SER A 68 -2.70 5.28 -7.45
N ASP A 69 -3.28 4.21 -7.96
CA ASP A 69 -4.64 4.26 -8.52
C ASP A 69 -5.71 3.97 -7.45
N SER A 70 -5.32 3.73 -6.21
CA SER A 70 -6.23 3.52 -5.09
C SER A 70 -6.72 4.85 -4.51
N GLN A 71 -7.98 5.20 -4.79
CA GLN A 71 -8.58 6.37 -4.15
C GLN A 71 -8.67 6.22 -2.64
N TYR A 72 -8.90 5.01 -2.15
CA TYR A 72 -8.95 4.71 -0.73
C TYR A 72 -7.64 5.09 -0.04
N LEU A 73 -6.51 4.65 -0.58
CA LEU A 73 -5.19 4.97 -0.04
C LEU A 73 -4.91 6.48 -0.10
N VAL A 74 -5.04 7.06 -1.28
CA VAL A 74 -4.68 8.46 -1.51
C VAL A 74 -5.55 9.39 -0.68
N ASN A 75 -6.87 9.16 -0.66
CA ASN A 75 -7.80 9.99 0.11
C ASN A 75 -7.59 9.86 1.61
N ALA A 76 -7.33 8.64 2.10
CA ALA A 76 -7.11 8.43 3.54
C ALA A 76 -5.94 9.26 4.06
N ILE A 77 -4.91 9.45 3.24
CA ILE A 77 -3.76 10.28 3.61
C ILE A 77 -4.02 11.77 3.30
N GLN A 78 -4.41 12.09 2.08
CA GLN A 78 -4.59 13.50 1.66
C GLN A 78 -5.67 14.23 2.46
N LYS A 79 -6.77 13.55 2.74
CA LYS A 79 -7.89 14.13 3.48
C LYS A 79 -7.75 13.99 5.00
N GLY A 80 -6.65 13.38 5.46
CA GLY A 80 -6.36 13.23 6.88
C GLY A 80 -7.23 12.19 7.60
N TRP A 81 -7.90 11.31 6.88
CA TRP A 81 -8.77 10.29 7.48
C TRP A 81 -8.00 9.34 8.38
N ALA A 82 -6.86 8.84 7.91
CA ALA A 82 -6.06 7.88 8.68
C ALA A 82 -5.56 8.49 10.00
N LYS A 83 -5.11 9.73 9.98
CA LYS A 83 -4.70 10.44 11.19
C LYS A 83 -5.86 10.65 12.17
N ARG A 84 -7.05 10.97 11.65
CA ARG A 84 -8.23 11.10 12.50
C ARG A 84 -8.63 9.76 13.12
N TRP A 85 -8.60 8.68 12.34
CA TRP A 85 -8.89 7.35 12.89
C TRP A 85 -7.90 6.98 13.99
N GLN A 86 -6.62 7.24 13.78
CA GLN A 86 -5.58 6.99 14.79
C GLN A 86 -5.85 7.80 16.06
N ALA A 87 -6.17 9.09 15.93
CA ALA A 87 -6.46 9.95 17.06
C ALA A 87 -7.71 9.51 17.84
N ASN A 88 -8.63 8.83 17.17
CA ASN A 88 -9.89 8.35 17.77
C ASN A 88 -9.82 6.86 18.15
N GLY A 89 -8.63 6.32 18.41
CA GLY A 89 -8.46 4.93 18.81
C GLY A 89 -8.83 3.94 17.71
N TRP A 90 -8.56 4.31 16.46
CA TRP A 90 -8.89 3.51 15.27
C TRP A 90 -10.38 3.29 15.08
N ARG A 91 -11.13 4.35 15.25
CA ARG A 91 -12.58 4.35 15.02
C ARG A 91 -12.93 5.36 13.94
N ARG A 92 -13.83 4.98 13.03
CA ARG A 92 -14.38 5.86 11.99
C ARG A 92 -15.52 6.68 12.56
N SER A 93 -16.26 6.10 13.51
CA SER A 93 -17.40 6.71 14.18
C SER A 93 -17.56 6.07 15.56
N LYS A 94 -18.58 6.52 16.31
CA LYS A 94 -18.90 5.89 17.62
C LYS A 94 -19.21 4.40 17.49
N ARG A 95 -19.73 3.96 16.33
CA ARG A 95 -20.21 2.59 16.13
C ARG A 95 -19.28 1.73 15.27
N GLU A 96 -18.40 2.36 14.47
CA GLU A 96 -17.61 1.64 13.50
C GLU A 96 -16.12 1.79 13.75
N LYS A 97 -15.42 0.64 13.72
CA LYS A 97 -13.96 0.62 13.75
C LYS A 97 -13.41 0.96 12.37
N ALA A 98 -12.28 1.63 12.33
CA ALA A 98 -11.52 1.78 11.10
C ALA A 98 -10.88 0.44 10.74
N LEU A 99 -10.86 0.11 9.45
CA LEU A 99 -10.21 -1.10 8.96
C LEU A 99 -8.71 -0.87 8.79
N ASN A 100 -7.95 -1.96 8.86
CA ASN A 100 -6.51 -1.98 8.57
C ASN A 100 -5.65 -1.09 9.49
N PRO A 101 -5.94 -1.01 10.80
CA PRO A 101 -5.21 -0.11 11.68
C PRO A 101 -3.71 -0.45 11.74
N ASP A 102 -3.35 -1.71 11.67
CA ASP A 102 -1.96 -2.16 11.67
C ASP A 102 -1.16 -1.54 10.51
N LEU A 103 -1.73 -1.55 9.32
CA LEU A 103 -1.08 -1.01 8.14
C LEU A 103 -1.07 0.53 8.12
N TRP A 104 -2.17 1.15 8.52
CA TRP A 104 -2.22 2.61 8.60
C TRP A 104 -1.20 3.16 9.60
N GLU A 105 -1.03 2.50 10.74
CA GLU A 105 -0.04 2.90 11.73
C GLU A 105 1.38 2.87 11.16
N ARG A 106 1.74 1.79 10.46
CA ARG A 106 3.03 1.67 9.81
C ARG A 106 3.24 2.74 8.74
N LEU A 107 2.23 2.97 7.90
CA LEU A 107 2.31 3.96 6.84
C LEU A 107 2.47 5.37 7.40
N LEU A 108 1.68 5.73 8.41
CA LEU A 108 1.77 7.06 9.04
C LEU A 108 3.14 7.31 9.64
N SER A 109 3.75 6.28 10.27
CA SER A 109 5.12 6.40 10.80
C SER A 109 6.14 6.67 9.69
N LEU A 110 6.00 6.01 8.55
CA LEU A 110 6.88 6.24 7.41
C LEU A 110 6.69 7.65 6.81
N CYS A 111 5.47 8.18 6.84
CA CYS A 111 5.18 9.54 6.39
C CYS A 111 5.77 10.61 7.34
N GLU A 112 6.15 10.24 8.56
CA GLU A 112 6.89 11.12 9.46
C GLU A 112 8.40 11.13 9.14
N VAL A 113 8.92 10.01 8.64
CA VAL A 113 10.34 9.89 8.25
C VAL A 113 10.62 10.62 6.94
N HIS A 114 9.75 10.43 5.96
CA HIS A 114 9.87 11.04 4.64
C HIS A 114 8.83 12.13 4.45
N LYS A 115 9.12 13.08 3.55
CA LYS A 115 8.10 14.03 3.07
C LYS A 115 7.41 13.40 1.87
N VAL A 116 6.24 12.82 2.09
CA VAL A 116 5.54 12.06 1.06
C VAL A 116 4.35 12.85 0.53
N ARG A 117 4.30 13.01 -0.78
CA ARG A 117 3.14 13.53 -1.49
C ARG A 117 2.47 12.38 -2.21
N PHE A 118 1.21 12.10 -1.88
CA PHE A 118 0.42 11.07 -2.52
C PHE A 118 -0.34 11.68 -3.68
N GLU A 119 -0.22 11.06 -4.86
CA GLU A 119 -0.90 11.49 -6.07
C GLU A 119 -1.72 10.35 -6.63
N TRP A 120 -2.99 10.60 -6.89
CA TRP A 120 -3.84 9.62 -7.53
C TRP A 120 -3.57 9.60 -9.04
N VAL A 121 -3.49 8.39 -9.61
CA VAL A 121 -3.46 8.18 -11.05
C VAL A 121 -4.59 7.25 -11.42
N ARG A 122 -5.14 7.44 -12.62
CA ARG A 122 -6.20 6.57 -13.11
C ARG A 122 -5.62 5.22 -13.49
N GLY A 123 -6.18 4.13 -12.94
CA GLY A 123 -5.77 2.78 -13.29
C GLY A 123 -6.11 2.43 -14.74
N HIS A 124 -5.26 1.63 -15.37
CA HIS A 124 -5.42 1.15 -16.75
C HIS A 124 -5.58 2.28 -17.78
N ALA A 125 -4.95 3.42 -17.53
CA ALA A 125 -5.05 4.60 -18.41
C ALA A 125 -3.79 4.81 -19.27
N GLY A 126 -2.94 3.78 -19.41
CA GLY A 126 -1.75 3.83 -20.25
C GLY A 126 -0.50 4.38 -19.57
N GLN A 127 -0.56 4.70 -18.29
CA GLN A 127 0.64 5.11 -17.55
C GLN A 127 1.53 3.88 -17.33
N MET A 128 2.72 3.91 -17.93
CA MET A 128 3.59 2.73 -18.05
C MET A 128 3.98 2.11 -16.71
N GLU A 129 4.40 2.94 -15.76
CA GLU A 129 4.88 2.43 -14.47
C GLU A 129 3.72 1.93 -13.59
N ASN A 130 2.56 2.59 -13.66
CA ASN A 130 1.37 2.10 -12.97
C ASN A 130 0.94 0.73 -13.50
N GLU A 131 0.95 0.55 -14.81
CA GLU A 131 0.63 -0.75 -15.43
C GLU A 131 1.68 -1.81 -15.09
N ARG A 132 2.95 -1.42 -14.97
CA ARG A 132 4.00 -2.34 -14.55
C ARG A 132 3.76 -2.82 -13.12
N CYS A 133 3.38 -1.91 -12.21
CA CYS A 133 3.04 -2.27 -10.83
C CYS A 133 1.85 -3.23 -10.78
N ASP A 134 0.84 -3.01 -11.60
CA ASP A 134 -0.32 -3.90 -11.70
C ASP A 134 0.10 -5.31 -12.12
N ARG A 135 0.95 -5.44 -13.14
CA ARG A 135 1.47 -6.74 -13.58
C ARG A 135 2.30 -7.43 -12.49
N LEU A 136 3.17 -6.68 -11.82
CA LEU A 136 3.99 -7.22 -10.72
C LEU A 136 3.10 -7.74 -9.59
N ALA A 137 2.07 -6.99 -9.23
CA ALA A 137 1.13 -7.37 -8.18
C ALA A 137 0.36 -8.66 -8.56
N GLY A 138 -0.14 -8.72 -9.79
CA GLY A 138 -0.87 -9.88 -10.28
C GLY A 138 -0.01 -11.14 -10.37
N GLU A 139 1.20 -11.01 -10.87
CA GLU A 139 2.14 -12.12 -10.92
C GLU A 139 2.49 -12.64 -9.52
N ALA A 140 2.72 -11.72 -8.57
CA ALA A 140 3.00 -12.10 -7.19
C ALA A 140 1.81 -12.83 -6.55
N ALA A 141 0.60 -12.35 -6.77
CA ALA A 141 -0.61 -12.98 -6.23
C ALA A 141 -0.83 -14.42 -6.75
N ARG A 142 -0.40 -14.68 -7.99
CA ARG A 142 -0.50 -16.02 -8.61
C ARG A 142 0.66 -16.94 -8.29
N GLY A 143 1.65 -16.46 -7.54
CA GLY A 143 2.84 -17.24 -7.20
C GLY A 143 2.56 -18.37 -6.23
N SER A 144 3.60 -19.15 -5.94
CA SER A 144 3.58 -20.21 -4.93
C SER A 144 4.36 -19.77 -3.69
N GLY A 145 4.15 -20.48 -2.58
CA GLY A 145 4.86 -20.18 -1.33
C GLY A 145 4.53 -18.81 -0.75
N LEU A 146 3.28 -18.36 -0.93
CA LEU A 146 2.86 -17.05 -0.48
C LEU A 146 2.91 -16.91 1.04
N ALA A 147 3.26 -15.73 1.51
CA ALA A 147 3.33 -15.41 2.93
C ALA A 147 1.94 -15.32 3.56
N VAL A 148 1.92 -15.28 4.90
CA VAL A 148 0.71 -15.05 5.67
C VAL A 148 0.59 -13.56 5.95
N ASP A 149 -0.55 -12.95 5.61
CA ASP A 149 -0.88 -11.60 6.06
C ASP A 149 -1.43 -11.72 7.48
N GLN A 150 -0.56 -11.60 8.45
CA GLN A 150 -0.90 -11.84 9.84
C GLN A 150 -1.93 -10.87 10.37
N GLY A 151 -1.86 -9.61 9.99
CA GLY A 151 -2.85 -8.61 10.41
C GLY A 151 -4.24 -8.95 9.91
N TYR A 152 -4.34 -9.42 8.68
CA TYR A 152 -5.63 -9.84 8.12
C TYR A 152 -6.14 -11.15 8.73
N GLU A 153 -5.30 -12.17 8.77
CA GLU A 153 -5.73 -13.50 9.22
C GLU A 153 -6.04 -13.54 10.72
N ARG A 154 -5.36 -12.70 11.53
CA ARG A 154 -5.66 -12.57 12.96
C ARG A 154 -7.02 -11.92 13.22
N GLU A 155 -7.40 -10.96 12.39
CA GLU A 155 -8.63 -10.19 12.54
C GLU A 155 -9.81 -10.82 11.82
N SER A 156 -9.60 -11.96 11.15
CA SER A 156 -10.67 -12.68 10.46
C SER A 156 -11.74 -13.14 11.46
N PRO A 157 -13.04 -12.84 11.22
CA PRO A 157 -14.10 -13.27 12.10
C PRO A 157 -14.29 -14.80 12.12
N TYR A 158 -13.71 -15.51 11.19
CA TYR A 158 -13.78 -16.97 11.10
C TYR A 158 -12.62 -17.66 11.80
N ARG A 159 -11.73 -16.90 12.39
CA ARG A 159 -10.61 -17.44 13.15
C ARG A 159 -11.01 -17.64 14.61
N LEU A 160 -10.97 -18.86 15.02
CA LEU A 160 -11.19 -19.23 16.41
C LEU A 160 -9.91 -19.17 17.23
#